data_d145359ea87f204429b512eaf4b6c10e
#
_entry.id   d145359ea87f204429b512eaf4b6c10e
#
_cell.length_a   1.000
_cell.length_b   1.000
_cell.length_c   1.000
_cell.angle_alpha   90.00
_cell.angle_beta   90.00
_cell.angle_gamma   90.00
#
_symmetry.space_group_name_H-M   'P 1'
#
loop_
_entity.id
_entity.type
_entity.pdbx_description
1 polymer ?
#
loop_
_entity_poly.entity_id
_entity_poly.type
_entity_poly.pdbx_seq_one_letter_code
_entity_poly.pdbx_strand_id
1 'polypeptide(L)'
;MGTYVERLWQPEDAGGLSRKDRAPGRYLAYIPEPLERQLPQLGADALSAAEDALVVLARADEIVGSRSGFLNHLLIRSESISSSWIEGNRVTPKKLAIAETLRQGSQAALDVVANVRATEQAIAGLSDRAHAITVGDLCELQHVIEPRLKTGLRVEQNWVGGTGWSPLRADFVPPPEDLVPSLMENLAEFVTETAGNPVVRAAIAHAQFETIHPFIDGNGRTGRALIHTVLRRADAVRHTLIPISTVFAGNVNAYISGLNAYRAELSMLDEWIIAFAQATEKAAANAVELAQRVAELDITLLSEFIASRKEAGVVPSRPRKGAVTVKILETLAAEPVLTAESVCARFEVSPAAAHRALTELTDAGVLSRTKDPRGKLLCWTADRYLDLVALTERSNRVGGGDTQGQKVRGGPPAPERK
;
A
#
# COMPACT_ATOMS: atom_id res chain seq x y z
N MET A 1 -13.39 11.00 22.14
CA MET A 1 -14.66 10.92 21.37
C MET A 1 -14.80 12.16 20.54
N GLY A 2 -15.41 12.05 19.36
CA GLY A 2 -15.67 13.23 18.57
C GLY A 2 -17.06 13.77 18.78
N THR A 3 -17.30 14.93 18.19
CA THR A 3 -18.60 15.60 18.20
C THR A 3 -19.12 15.81 16.79
N TYR A 4 -20.42 16.06 16.68
CA TYR A 4 -21.03 16.39 15.38
C TYR A 4 -21.41 17.86 15.33
N VAL A 5 -21.15 18.48 14.18
CA VAL A 5 -21.62 19.83 13.88
C VAL A 5 -22.57 19.80 12.70
N GLU A 6 -23.70 20.48 12.83
CA GLU A 6 -24.66 20.63 11.75
C GLU A 6 -24.20 21.72 10.78
N ARG A 7 -24.22 21.40 9.48
CA ARG A 7 -23.88 22.32 8.39
C ARG A 7 -24.99 22.31 7.32
N LEU A 8 -25.09 23.41 6.58
CA LEU A 8 -26.04 23.53 5.50
C LEU A 8 -25.34 23.26 4.16
N TRP A 9 -25.86 22.33 3.40
CA TRP A 9 -25.47 22.09 2.02
C TRP A 9 -26.31 22.94 1.08
N GLN A 10 -25.64 23.72 0.26
CA GLN A 10 -26.21 24.47 -0.83
C GLN A 10 -25.36 24.22 -2.08
N PRO A 11 -25.85 23.54 -3.11
CA PRO A 11 -25.07 23.30 -4.32
C PRO A 11 -24.86 24.61 -5.07
N GLU A 12 -23.62 24.96 -5.33
CA GLU A 12 -23.28 26.22 -6.05
C GLU A 12 -23.59 26.10 -7.55
N ASP A 13 -23.40 24.90 -8.16
CA ASP A 13 -23.75 24.65 -9.55
C ASP A 13 -24.64 23.39 -9.68
N ALA A 14 -25.87 23.60 -10.05
CA ALA A 14 -26.86 22.55 -10.18
C ALA A 14 -26.94 21.93 -11.59
N GLY A 15 -26.05 22.34 -12.51
CA GLY A 15 -26.03 21.85 -13.89
C GLY A 15 -25.76 20.35 -13.96
N GLY A 16 -26.69 19.57 -14.56
CA GLY A 16 -26.48 18.12 -14.77
C GLY A 16 -26.79 17.21 -13.59
N LEU A 17 -27.03 17.72 -12.39
CA LEU A 17 -27.34 16.93 -11.20
C LEU A 17 -28.81 16.46 -11.17
N SER A 18 -29.07 15.34 -10.51
CA SER A 18 -30.45 14.88 -10.25
C SER A 18 -31.21 15.85 -9.35
N ARG A 19 -32.53 15.88 -9.42
CA ARG A 19 -33.37 16.76 -8.56
C ARG A 19 -33.08 16.53 -7.05
N LYS A 20 -32.71 15.32 -6.67
CA LYS A 20 -32.40 14.96 -5.29
C LYS A 20 -31.03 15.46 -4.84
N ASP A 21 -30.07 15.55 -5.75
CA ASP A 21 -28.71 15.99 -5.46
C ASP A 21 -28.58 17.52 -5.51
N ARG A 22 -29.58 18.23 -6.11
CA ARG A 22 -29.70 19.69 -6.12
C ARG A 22 -30.42 20.27 -4.91
N ALA A 23 -31.08 19.44 -4.11
CA ALA A 23 -31.84 19.93 -2.97
C ALA A 23 -30.89 20.41 -1.89
N PRO A 24 -31.05 21.65 -1.38
CA PRO A 24 -30.34 22.07 -0.17
C PRO A 24 -30.80 21.23 1.00
N GLY A 25 -29.93 21.05 1.99
CA GLY A 25 -30.27 20.26 3.16
C GLY A 25 -29.21 20.37 4.25
N ARG A 26 -29.53 19.84 5.42
CA ARG A 26 -28.60 19.81 6.56
C ARG A 26 -27.90 18.47 6.62
N TYR A 27 -26.61 18.50 6.95
CA TYR A 27 -25.80 17.32 7.18
C TYR A 27 -25.00 17.46 8.47
N LEU A 28 -24.50 16.36 9.01
CA LEU A 28 -23.67 16.32 10.19
C LEU A 28 -22.23 16.00 9.80
N ALA A 29 -21.30 16.94 10.06
CA ALA A 29 -19.89 16.70 9.95
C ALA A 29 -19.33 16.23 11.29
N TYR A 30 -18.47 15.21 11.27
CA TYR A 30 -17.84 14.64 12.45
C TYR A 30 -16.53 15.36 12.76
N ILE A 31 -16.35 15.81 13.97
CA ILE A 31 -15.13 16.47 14.46
C ILE A 31 -14.47 15.50 15.45
N PRO A 32 -13.32 14.88 15.12
CA PRO A 32 -12.59 14.04 16.07
C PRO A 32 -11.99 14.89 17.18
N GLU A 33 -11.85 14.31 18.36
CA GLU A 33 -11.02 14.90 19.41
C GLU A 33 -9.55 14.91 18.97
N PRO A 34 -8.79 15.95 19.34
CA PRO A 34 -7.34 15.94 19.19
C PRO A 34 -6.72 14.76 19.94
N LEU A 35 -5.68 14.20 19.36
CA LEU A 35 -4.91 13.12 19.98
C LEU A 35 -4.08 13.66 21.14
N GLU A 36 -4.05 12.94 22.23
CA GLU A 36 -3.16 13.22 23.35
C GLU A 36 -1.75 12.68 23.06
N ARG A 37 -0.72 13.26 23.71
CA ARG A 37 0.67 12.78 23.60
C ARG A 37 0.91 11.43 24.31
N GLN A 38 -0.07 10.94 25.02
CA GLN A 38 -0.05 9.62 25.66
C GLN A 38 -1.07 8.70 24.99
N LEU A 39 -0.71 7.43 24.88
CA LEU A 39 -1.67 6.44 24.38
C LEU A 39 -2.84 6.29 25.35
N PRO A 40 -4.07 6.12 24.85
CA PRO A 40 -5.23 5.84 25.69
C PRO A 40 -5.05 4.52 26.45
N GLN A 41 -5.74 4.42 27.57
CA GLN A 41 -5.79 3.17 28.31
C GLN A 41 -6.62 2.14 27.53
N LEU A 42 -6.00 1.01 27.22
CA LEU A 42 -6.62 -0.09 26.48
C LEU A 42 -6.96 -1.25 27.41
N GLY A 43 -7.94 -2.06 27.04
CA GLY A 43 -8.22 -3.32 27.71
C GLY A 43 -7.10 -4.35 27.52
N ALA A 44 -7.07 -5.35 28.39
CA ALA A 44 -6.02 -6.36 28.42
C ALA A 44 -5.90 -7.13 27.09
N ASP A 45 -7.01 -7.44 26.43
CA ASP A 45 -7.03 -8.18 25.17
C ASP A 45 -6.43 -7.35 24.01
N ALA A 46 -6.71 -6.04 23.96
CA ALA A 46 -6.16 -5.13 22.96
C ALA A 46 -4.65 -4.91 23.16
N LEU A 47 -4.20 -4.78 24.42
CA LEU A 47 -2.78 -4.70 24.73
C LEU A 47 -2.05 -5.98 24.35
N SER A 48 -2.57 -7.15 24.72
CA SER A 48 -1.99 -8.44 24.38
C SER A 48 -1.90 -8.62 22.86
N ALA A 49 -2.96 -8.34 22.12
CA ALA A 49 -2.95 -8.44 20.67
C ALA A 49 -1.90 -7.51 20.02
N ALA A 50 -1.75 -6.28 20.52
CA ALA A 50 -0.77 -5.35 20.01
C ALA A 50 0.68 -5.75 20.35
N GLU A 51 0.92 -6.35 21.51
CA GLU A 51 2.24 -6.88 21.90
C GLU A 51 2.61 -8.10 21.07
N ASP A 52 1.68 -9.04 20.88
CA ASP A 52 1.88 -10.23 20.05
C ASP A 52 2.17 -9.83 18.59
N ALA A 53 1.39 -8.91 18.04
CA ALA A 53 1.62 -8.39 16.69
C ALA A 53 2.99 -7.72 16.54
N LEU A 54 3.45 -6.97 17.54
CA LEU A 54 4.78 -6.35 17.52
C LEU A 54 5.89 -7.39 17.51
N VAL A 55 5.77 -8.46 18.30
CA VAL A 55 6.75 -9.56 18.33
C VAL A 55 6.82 -10.28 16.98
N VAL A 56 5.65 -10.59 16.39
CA VAL A 56 5.58 -11.27 15.08
C VAL A 56 6.11 -10.36 13.98
N LEU A 57 5.78 -9.07 14.02
CA LEU A 57 6.25 -8.05 13.08
C LEU A 57 7.78 -7.94 13.09
N ALA A 58 8.39 -7.77 14.27
CA ALA A 58 9.84 -7.65 14.41
C ALA A 58 10.57 -8.93 13.95
N ARG A 59 10.03 -10.11 14.27
CA ARG A 59 10.57 -11.39 13.81
C ARG A 59 10.51 -11.51 12.28
N ALA A 60 9.40 -11.09 11.67
CA ALA A 60 9.22 -11.12 10.23
C ALA A 60 10.22 -10.17 9.55
N ASP A 61 10.44 -8.96 10.09
CA ASP A 61 11.41 -7.99 9.58
C ASP A 61 12.83 -8.56 9.53
N GLU A 62 13.27 -9.25 10.60
CA GLU A 62 14.58 -9.90 10.64
C GLU A 62 14.70 -11.06 9.63
N ILE A 63 13.68 -11.93 9.54
CA ILE A 63 13.69 -13.08 8.61
C ILE A 63 13.72 -12.61 7.16
N VAL A 64 12.88 -11.65 6.82
CA VAL A 64 12.74 -11.12 5.47
C VAL A 64 13.94 -10.25 5.10
N GLY A 65 14.37 -9.35 6.00
CA GLY A 65 15.47 -8.43 5.80
C GLY A 65 16.83 -9.13 5.62
N SER A 66 17.03 -10.27 6.29
CA SER A 66 18.28 -11.06 6.16
C SER A 66 18.43 -11.72 4.78
N ARG A 67 17.37 -11.86 3.99
CA ARG A 67 17.35 -12.66 2.75
C ARG A 67 17.75 -11.89 1.49
N SER A 68 17.41 -10.63 1.36
CA SER A 68 17.96 -9.68 0.35
C SER A 68 17.14 -8.40 0.28
N GLY A 69 17.74 -7.26 -0.08
CA GLY A 69 17.02 -6.02 -0.39
C GLY A 69 16.06 -6.14 -1.59
N PHE A 70 16.18 -7.21 -2.38
CA PHE A 70 15.31 -7.49 -3.53
C PHE A 70 13.86 -7.84 -3.12
N LEU A 71 13.69 -8.51 -1.97
CA LEU A 71 12.37 -8.88 -1.47
C LEU A 71 11.57 -7.68 -0.98
N ASN A 72 12.25 -6.66 -0.43
CA ASN A 72 11.60 -5.45 0.04
C ASN A 72 10.80 -4.75 -1.08
N HIS A 73 11.37 -4.66 -2.29
CA HIS A 73 10.66 -4.03 -3.41
C HIS A 73 9.41 -4.82 -3.85
N LEU A 74 9.47 -6.15 -3.77
CA LEU A 74 8.31 -7.02 -4.02
C LEU A 74 7.19 -6.78 -3.00
N LEU A 75 7.54 -6.61 -1.72
CA LEU A 75 6.59 -6.32 -0.64
C LEU A 75 5.99 -4.92 -0.77
N ILE A 76 6.79 -3.91 -1.14
CA ILE A 76 6.29 -2.56 -1.41
C ILE A 76 5.28 -2.55 -2.56
N ARG A 77 5.54 -3.31 -3.63
CA ARG A 77 4.58 -3.49 -4.73
C ARG A 77 3.29 -4.14 -4.25
N SER A 78 3.37 -5.19 -3.44
CA SER A 78 2.20 -5.88 -2.89
C SER A 78 1.37 -4.95 -2.01
N GLU A 79 2.01 -4.17 -1.14
CA GLU A 79 1.38 -3.11 -0.36
C GLU A 79 0.65 -2.12 -1.25
N SER A 80 1.34 -1.56 -2.24
CA SER A 80 0.82 -0.49 -3.09
C SER A 80 -0.33 -0.94 -4.00
N ILE A 81 -0.27 -2.18 -4.52
CA ILE A 81 -1.36 -2.81 -5.26
C ILE A 81 -2.59 -2.94 -4.37
N SER A 82 -2.42 -3.50 -3.17
CA SER A 82 -3.51 -3.76 -2.24
C SER A 82 -4.11 -2.47 -1.68
N SER A 83 -3.26 -1.49 -1.34
CA SER A 83 -3.68 -0.15 -0.94
C SER A 83 -4.51 0.54 -2.04
N SER A 84 -4.09 0.44 -3.30
CA SER A 84 -4.84 1.00 -4.43
C SER A 84 -6.10 0.21 -4.76
N TRP A 85 -6.10 -1.11 -4.50
CA TRP A 85 -7.28 -1.95 -4.66
C TRP A 85 -8.43 -1.55 -3.74
N ILE A 86 -8.14 -1.19 -2.49
CA ILE A 86 -9.14 -0.69 -1.53
C ILE A 86 -9.86 0.54 -2.10
N GLU A 87 -9.14 1.40 -2.83
CA GLU A 87 -9.68 2.59 -3.50
C GLU A 87 -10.32 2.30 -4.88
N GLY A 88 -10.42 1.03 -5.27
CA GLY A 88 -11.03 0.62 -6.54
C GLY A 88 -10.07 0.55 -7.74
N ASN A 89 -8.80 0.92 -7.59
CA ASN A 89 -7.77 0.80 -8.63
C ASN A 89 -7.22 -0.63 -8.71
N ARG A 90 -7.73 -1.42 -9.66
CA ARG A 90 -7.39 -2.84 -9.82
C ARG A 90 -6.31 -3.05 -10.88
N VAL A 91 -5.11 -3.33 -10.43
CA VAL A 91 -3.95 -3.59 -11.30
C VAL A 91 -3.33 -4.92 -10.91
N THR A 92 -2.96 -5.74 -11.91
CA THR A 92 -2.24 -7.00 -11.64
C THR A 92 -0.75 -6.73 -11.42
N PRO A 93 -0.03 -7.56 -10.63
CA PRO A 93 1.41 -7.43 -10.42
C PRO A 93 2.21 -7.29 -11.73
N LYS A 94 1.84 -8.05 -12.77
CA LYS A 94 2.48 -7.97 -14.10
C LYS A 94 2.28 -6.61 -14.77
N LYS A 95 1.05 -6.06 -14.75
CA LYS A 95 0.78 -4.75 -15.34
C LYS A 95 1.50 -3.63 -14.59
N LEU A 96 1.57 -3.71 -13.26
CA LEU A 96 2.31 -2.77 -12.44
C LEU A 96 3.81 -2.81 -12.79
N ALA A 97 4.43 -3.99 -12.76
CA ALA A 97 5.86 -4.14 -13.03
C ALA A 97 6.25 -3.66 -14.44
N ILE A 98 5.39 -3.91 -15.45
CA ILE A 98 5.58 -3.38 -16.80
C ILE A 98 5.48 -1.85 -16.82
N ALA A 99 4.46 -1.27 -16.16
CA ALA A 99 4.26 0.18 -16.12
C ALA A 99 5.41 0.90 -15.40
N GLU A 100 5.92 0.32 -14.34
CA GLU A 100 7.08 0.84 -13.57
C GLU A 100 8.37 0.83 -14.42
N THR A 101 8.65 -0.29 -15.07
CA THR A 101 9.87 -0.45 -15.90
C THR A 101 9.82 0.41 -17.15
N LEU A 102 8.71 0.43 -17.87
CA LEU A 102 8.59 1.14 -19.14
C LEU A 102 8.09 2.59 -18.99
N ARG A 103 7.69 3.00 -17.77
CA ARG A 103 7.06 4.30 -17.49
C ARG A 103 5.83 4.58 -18.39
N GLN A 104 5.13 3.51 -18.75
CA GLN A 104 3.99 3.52 -19.66
C GLN A 104 2.99 2.46 -19.23
N GLY A 105 1.69 2.79 -19.32
CA GLY A 105 0.63 1.86 -18.93
C GLY A 105 -0.75 2.50 -18.97
N SER A 106 -1.74 1.80 -18.42
CA SER A 106 -3.04 2.42 -18.15
C SER A 106 -2.90 3.45 -17.03
N GLN A 107 -3.83 4.41 -16.97
CA GLN A 107 -3.82 5.42 -15.90
C GLN A 107 -3.83 4.74 -14.52
N ALA A 108 -4.67 3.72 -14.32
CA ALA A 108 -4.68 2.95 -13.08
C ALA A 108 -3.32 2.33 -12.73
N ALA A 109 -2.56 1.83 -13.71
CA ALA A 109 -1.23 1.28 -13.46
C ALA A 109 -0.23 2.38 -13.08
N LEU A 110 -0.29 3.55 -13.70
CA LEU A 110 0.54 4.69 -13.38
C LEU A 110 0.23 5.26 -11.98
N ASP A 111 -1.04 5.27 -11.59
CA ASP A 111 -1.47 5.69 -10.26
C ASP A 111 -0.93 4.71 -9.19
N VAL A 112 -0.89 3.41 -9.45
CA VAL A 112 -0.25 2.44 -8.54
C VAL A 112 1.27 2.60 -8.51
N VAL A 113 1.93 2.93 -9.64
CA VAL A 113 3.37 3.27 -9.65
C VAL A 113 3.65 4.51 -8.79
N ALA A 114 2.78 5.52 -8.83
CA ALA A 114 2.88 6.68 -7.95
C ALA A 114 2.76 6.26 -6.46
N ASN A 115 1.84 5.35 -6.13
CA ASN A 115 1.70 4.82 -4.78
C ASN A 115 2.94 4.01 -4.31
N VAL A 116 3.58 3.24 -5.21
CA VAL A 116 4.87 2.57 -4.89
C VAL A 116 5.91 3.59 -4.48
N ARG A 117 6.10 4.64 -5.28
CA ARG A 117 7.06 5.72 -4.99
C ARG A 117 6.75 6.46 -3.69
N ALA A 118 5.48 6.76 -3.45
CA ALA A 118 5.05 7.41 -2.21
C ALA A 118 5.36 6.55 -0.98
N THR A 119 5.10 5.24 -1.07
CA THR A 119 5.42 4.29 0.00
C THR A 119 6.93 4.21 0.26
N GLU A 120 7.74 4.15 -0.80
CA GLU A 120 9.21 4.19 -0.70
C GLU A 120 9.69 5.51 -0.06
N GLN A 121 9.14 6.65 -0.48
CA GLN A 121 9.46 7.96 0.07
C GLN A 121 9.06 8.08 1.54
N ALA A 122 7.89 7.59 1.92
CA ALA A 122 7.43 7.58 3.32
C ALA A 122 8.40 6.81 4.22
N ILE A 123 8.90 5.65 3.73
CA ILE A 123 9.86 4.83 4.47
C ILE A 123 11.23 5.49 4.53
N ALA A 124 11.74 6.02 3.41
CA ALA A 124 13.10 6.55 3.32
C ALA A 124 13.23 7.97 3.89
N GLY A 125 12.26 8.84 3.60
CA GLY A 125 12.31 10.27 3.93
C GLY A 125 11.76 10.61 5.31
N LEU A 126 10.71 9.92 5.75
CA LEU A 126 10.00 10.27 6.98
C LEU A 126 10.33 9.35 8.16
N SER A 127 11.24 8.39 7.98
CA SER A 127 11.62 7.45 9.05
C SER A 127 12.65 7.99 10.04
N ASP A 128 13.36 9.06 9.69
CA ASP A 128 14.33 9.68 10.60
C ASP A 128 13.64 10.27 11.83
N ARG A 129 13.99 9.78 13.02
CA ARG A 129 13.44 10.25 14.29
C ARG A 129 13.85 11.68 14.63
N ALA A 130 14.98 12.16 14.12
CA ALA A 130 15.45 13.51 14.34
C ALA A 130 14.62 14.54 13.55
N HIS A 131 13.94 14.11 12.48
CA HIS A 131 13.03 14.95 11.72
C HIS A 131 11.63 14.92 12.35
N ALA A 132 11.15 16.07 12.81
CA ALA A 132 9.78 16.20 13.27
C ALA A 132 8.83 16.17 12.05
N ILE A 133 7.86 15.27 12.04
CA ILE A 133 6.85 15.21 10.97
C ILE A 133 6.02 16.49 10.98
N THR A 134 5.87 17.09 9.83
CA THR A 134 5.07 18.29 9.61
C THR A 134 3.85 18.02 8.72
N VAL A 135 2.89 18.92 8.74
CA VAL A 135 1.78 18.88 7.77
C VAL A 135 2.28 18.98 6.33
N GLY A 136 3.36 19.73 6.11
CA GLY A 136 4.02 19.84 4.81
C GLY A 136 4.51 18.50 4.28
N ASP A 137 5.14 17.69 5.13
CA ASP A 137 5.61 16.35 4.76
C ASP A 137 4.45 15.44 4.31
N LEU A 138 3.31 15.51 5.00
CA LEU A 138 2.12 14.74 4.65
C LEU A 138 1.46 15.23 3.36
N CYS A 139 1.51 16.54 3.10
CA CYS A 139 1.06 17.13 1.84
C CYS A 139 1.96 16.71 0.65
N GLU A 140 3.27 16.67 0.86
CA GLU A 140 4.22 16.20 -0.16
C GLU A 140 4.02 14.71 -0.45
N LEU A 141 3.83 13.90 0.59
CA LEU A 141 3.53 12.48 0.44
C LEU A 141 2.26 12.24 -0.39
N GLN A 142 1.19 12.99 -0.10
CA GLN A 142 -0.06 12.92 -0.87
C GLN A 142 0.16 13.40 -2.32
N HIS A 143 0.96 14.45 -2.54
CA HIS A 143 1.24 14.95 -3.89
C HIS A 143 1.99 13.92 -4.75
N VAL A 144 2.85 13.09 -4.17
CA VAL A 144 3.48 11.97 -4.90
C VAL A 144 2.43 10.94 -5.33
N ILE A 145 1.40 10.69 -4.52
CA ILE A 145 0.30 9.77 -4.83
C ILE A 145 -0.63 10.35 -5.90
N GLU A 146 -0.96 11.64 -5.79
CA GLU A 146 -1.86 12.35 -6.70
C GLU A 146 -1.20 13.60 -7.29
N PRO A 147 -0.21 13.44 -8.19
CA PRO A 147 0.57 14.56 -8.73
C PRO A 147 -0.25 15.50 -9.64
N ARG A 148 -1.47 15.12 -9.97
CA ARG A 148 -2.40 15.94 -10.77
C ARG A 148 -3.16 16.96 -9.94
N LEU A 149 -3.18 16.78 -8.61
CA LEU A 149 -3.84 17.69 -7.68
C LEU A 149 -2.88 18.76 -7.17
N LYS A 150 -3.44 19.90 -6.78
CA LYS A 150 -2.68 20.94 -6.10
C LYS A 150 -2.24 20.43 -4.73
N THR A 151 -0.97 20.61 -4.41
CA THR A 151 -0.42 20.27 -3.09
C THR A 151 -1.06 21.10 -2.00
N GLY A 152 -1.43 20.46 -0.90
CA GLY A 152 -1.97 21.12 0.28
C GLY A 152 -3.24 20.47 0.80
N LEU A 153 -3.65 20.90 1.98
CA LEU A 153 -4.90 20.48 2.60
C LEU A 153 -6.10 20.98 1.81
N ARG A 154 -7.22 20.27 1.89
CA ARG A 154 -8.49 20.72 1.30
C ARG A 154 -8.97 22.01 1.96
N VAL A 155 -9.54 22.85 1.16
CA VAL A 155 -10.16 24.12 1.55
C VAL A 155 -11.69 24.10 1.38
N GLU A 156 -12.24 22.92 1.08
CA GLU A 156 -13.65 22.67 0.87
C GLU A 156 -14.07 21.42 1.65
N GLN A 157 -15.36 21.36 2.00
CA GLN A 157 -15.92 20.18 2.62
C GLN A 157 -15.91 19.03 1.62
N ASN A 158 -15.34 17.90 2.02
CA ASN A 158 -15.46 16.65 1.30
C ASN A 158 -16.34 15.65 2.09
N TRP A 159 -16.62 14.51 1.48
CA TRP A 159 -17.38 13.43 2.10
C TRP A 159 -17.00 12.10 1.48
N VAL A 160 -17.35 11.04 2.16
CA VAL A 160 -17.02 9.68 1.80
C VAL A 160 -18.28 8.89 1.49
N GLY A 161 -18.30 8.18 0.37
CA GLY A 161 -19.43 7.35 -0.04
C GLY A 161 -20.61 8.13 -0.62
N GLY A 162 -21.78 7.51 -0.57
CA GLY A 162 -22.99 8.11 -1.13
C GLY A 162 -23.01 8.20 -2.64
N THR A 163 -23.60 9.27 -3.19
CA THR A 163 -23.68 9.52 -4.64
C THR A 163 -22.48 10.26 -5.22
N GLY A 164 -21.60 10.76 -4.38
CA GLY A 164 -20.45 11.59 -4.76
C GLY A 164 -20.79 13.07 -5.06
N TRP A 165 -22.05 13.45 -5.08
CA TRP A 165 -22.51 14.79 -5.48
C TRP A 165 -22.98 15.66 -4.31
N SER A 166 -23.19 15.07 -3.13
CA SER A 166 -23.79 15.75 -2.00
C SER A 166 -23.45 15.06 -0.69
N PRO A 167 -23.11 15.79 0.38
CA PRO A 167 -22.88 15.20 1.70
C PRO A 167 -24.15 14.67 2.36
N LEU A 168 -25.34 15.00 1.84
CA LEU A 168 -26.64 14.63 2.43
C LEU A 168 -26.88 13.11 2.45
N ARG A 169 -26.16 12.35 1.62
CA ARG A 169 -26.25 10.89 1.53
C ARG A 169 -24.89 10.22 1.65
N ALA A 170 -23.91 10.96 2.14
CA ALA A 170 -22.60 10.41 2.39
C ALA A 170 -22.66 9.33 3.48
N ASP A 171 -21.81 8.33 3.35
CA ASP A 171 -21.63 7.33 4.39
C ASP A 171 -20.89 7.93 5.59
N PHE A 172 -20.01 8.92 5.34
CA PHE A 172 -19.28 9.66 6.36
C PHE A 172 -18.98 11.08 5.86
N VAL A 173 -19.11 12.07 6.76
CA VAL A 173 -18.70 13.44 6.50
C VAL A 173 -17.61 13.85 7.50
N PRO A 174 -16.37 14.05 7.02
CA PRO A 174 -15.23 14.48 7.83
C PRO A 174 -15.41 15.88 8.41
N PRO A 175 -14.47 16.35 9.26
CA PRO A 175 -14.52 17.67 9.85
C PRO A 175 -14.68 18.79 8.81
N PRO A 176 -15.29 19.91 9.17
CA PRO A 176 -15.25 21.12 8.36
C PRO A 176 -13.82 21.51 7.97
N GLU A 177 -13.66 22.07 6.79
CA GLU A 177 -12.37 22.43 6.19
C GLU A 177 -11.53 23.39 7.04
N ASP A 178 -12.17 24.27 7.79
CA ASP A 178 -11.53 25.24 8.69
C ASP A 178 -10.82 24.59 9.89
N LEU A 179 -11.22 23.38 10.28
CA LEU A 179 -10.62 22.61 11.37
C LEU A 179 -9.50 21.67 10.91
N VAL A 180 -9.40 21.38 9.62
CA VAL A 180 -8.43 20.42 9.10
C VAL A 180 -6.97 20.78 9.42
N PRO A 181 -6.51 22.03 9.28
CA PRO A 181 -5.12 22.38 9.60
C PRO A 181 -4.73 22.05 11.04
N SER A 182 -5.52 22.46 12.02
CA SER A 182 -5.22 22.21 13.43
C SER A 182 -5.26 20.74 13.81
N LEU A 183 -6.19 19.99 13.23
CA LEU A 183 -6.25 18.52 13.44
C LEU A 183 -5.07 17.81 12.82
N MET A 184 -4.58 18.26 11.67
CA MET A 184 -3.39 17.68 11.03
C MET A 184 -2.10 18.05 11.75
N GLU A 185 -1.99 19.26 12.31
CA GLU A 185 -0.87 19.65 13.18
C GLU A 185 -0.81 18.72 14.41
N ASN A 186 -1.95 18.53 15.07
CA ASN A 186 -2.04 17.62 16.20
C ASN A 186 -1.69 16.16 15.84
N LEU A 187 -2.13 15.67 14.68
CA LEU A 187 -1.74 14.34 14.21
C LEU A 187 -0.23 14.24 13.94
N ALA A 188 0.37 15.26 13.34
CA ALA A 188 1.81 15.30 13.08
C ALA A 188 2.63 15.30 14.39
N GLU A 189 2.20 16.04 15.41
CA GLU A 189 2.76 15.99 16.75
C GLU A 189 2.62 14.61 17.38
N PHE A 190 1.45 13.99 17.30
CA PHE A 190 1.22 12.64 17.80
C PHE A 190 2.18 11.62 17.17
N VAL A 191 2.35 11.65 15.85
CA VAL A 191 3.27 10.75 15.14
C VAL A 191 4.72 10.97 15.56
N THR A 192 5.10 12.21 15.83
CA THR A 192 6.47 12.59 16.19
C THR A 192 6.79 12.28 17.65
N GLU A 193 5.94 12.67 18.58
CA GLU A 193 6.27 12.78 20.00
C GLU A 193 5.72 11.65 20.87
N THR A 194 4.65 10.96 20.43
CA THR A 194 4.00 9.95 21.27
C THR A 194 4.86 8.69 21.40
N ALA A 195 5.04 8.23 22.63
CA ALA A 195 5.71 6.98 22.94
C ALA A 195 4.71 5.83 23.15
N GLY A 196 5.21 4.60 23.27
CA GLY A 196 4.41 3.39 23.54
C GLY A 196 4.41 2.39 22.39
N ASN A 197 3.52 1.40 22.46
CA ASN A 197 3.47 0.30 21.50
C ASN A 197 3.30 0.81 20.05
N PRO A 198 4.24 0.49 19.15
CA PRO A 198 4.22 1.00 17.76
C PRO A 198 2.99 0.58 16.96
N VAL A 199 2.43 -0.61 17.22
CA VAL A 199 1.24 -1.12 16.54
C VAL A 199 0.02 -0.29 16.94
N VAL A 200 -0.12 0.04 18.22
CA VAL A 200 -1.19 0.92 18.73
C VAL A 200 -1.06 2.32 18.14
N ARG A 201 0.16 2.88 18.14
CA ARG A 201 0.42 4.21 17.55
C ARG A 201 0.06 4.26 16.07
N ALA A 202 0.46 3.26 15.30
CA ALA A 202 0.14 3.17 13.87
C ALA A 202 -1.37 3.03 13.63
N ALA A 203 -2.06 2.23 14.43
CA ALA A 203 -3.50 2.06 14.35
C ALA A 203 -4.26 3.37 14.61
N ILE A 204 -3.89 4.09 15.69
CA ILE A 204 -4.52 5.37 16.06
C ILE A 204 -4.20 6.44 15.02
N ALA A 205 -2.94 6.61 14.61
CA ALA A 205 -2.54 7.62 13.63
C ALA A 205 -3.26 7.42 12.30
N HIS A 206 -3.36 6.18 11.84
CA HIS A 206 -4.08 5.84 10.61
C HIS A 206 -5.58 6.15 10.72
N ALA A 207 -6.24 5.70 11.78
CA ALA A 207 -7.68 5.93 11.95
C ALA A 207 -8.02 7.42 12.12
N GLN A 208 -7.17 8.17 12.82
CA GLN A 208 -7.32 9.62 12.96
C GLN A 208 -7.17 10.33 11.61
N PHE A 209 -6.14 9.95 10.83
CA PHE A 209 -5.94 10.48 9.49
C PHE A 209 -7.15 10.23 8.57
N GLU A 210 -7.66 8.99 8.55
CA GLU A 210 -8.87 8.62 7.78
C GLU A 210 -10.11 9.35 8.28
N THR A 211 -10.15 9.74 9.55
CA THR A 211 -11.25 10.50 10.13
C THR A 211 -11.17 11.97 9.76
N ILE A 212 -9.99 12.57 9.78
CA ILE A 212 -9.77 13.97 9.34
C ILE A 212 -10.01 14.10 7.84
N HIS A 213 -9.61 13.11 7.05
CA HIS A 213 -9.74 13.05 5.59
C HIS A 213 -9.26 14.34 4.92
N PRO A 214 -7.97 14.70 5.09
CA PRO A 214 -7.49 16.07 4.90
C PRO A 214 -7.34 16.53 3.45
N PHE A 215 -7.42 15.62 2.49
CA PHE A 215 -7.18 15.90 1.07
C PHE A 215 -8.45 15.72 0.22
N ILE A 216 -8.44 16.29 -0.97
CA ILE A 216 -9.54 16.09 -1.94
C ILE A 216 -9.58 14.65 -2.44
N ASP A 217 -8.40 14.03 -2.67
CA ASP A 217 -8.25 12.63 -3.07
C ASP A 217 -6.91 12.07 -2.54
N GLY A 218 -6.78 10.74 -2.54
CA GLY A 218 -5.57 10.04 -2.10
C GLY A 218 -5.49 9.82 -0.59
N ASN A 219 -6.52 10.14 0.19
CA ASN A 219 -6.50 10.00 1.65
C ASN A 219 -6.17 8.58 2.08
N GLY A 220 -6.90 7.58 1.61
CA GLY A 220 -6.68 6.19 2.01
C GLY A 220 -5.26 5.69 1.71
N ARG A 221 -4.70 6.01 0.54
CA ARG A 221 -3.33 5.63 0.17
C ARG A 221 -2.28 6.33 1.03
N THR A 222 -2.47 7.62 1.29
CA THR A 222 -1.59 8.42 2.17
C THR A 222 -1.66 7.93 3.62
N GLY A 223 -2.86 7.68 4.14
CA GLY A 223 -3.06 7.16 5.49
C GLY A 223 -2.43 5.78 5.69
N ARG A 224 -2.49 4.89 4.68
CA ARG A 224 -1.82 3.60 4.75
C ARG A 224 -0.30 3.70 4.62
N ALA A 225 0.22 4.64 3.82
CA ALA A 225 1.67 4.94 3.81
C ALA A 225 2.15 5.47 5.17
N LEU A 226 1.33 6.26 5.87
CA LEU A 226 1.62 6.76 7.23
C LEU A 226 1.78 5.61 8.25
N ILE A 227 1.06 4.49 8.11
CA ILE A 227 1.26 3.29 8.96
C ILE A 227 2.73 2.88 8.94
N HIS A 228 3.30 2.74 7.74
CA HIS A 228 4.69 2.31 7.57
C HIS A 228 5.69 3.33 8.09
N THR A 229 5.39 4.62 7.96
CA THR A 229 6.18 5.70 8.56
C THR A 229 6.23 5.55 10.08
N VAL A 230 5.09 5.36 10.75
CA VAL A 230 5.01 5.20 12.21
C VAL A 230 5.78 3.97 12.69
N LEU A 231 5.58 2.82 12.03
CA LEU A 231 6.26 1.58 12.39
C LEU A 231 7.78 1.67 12.20
N ARG A 232 8.23 2.32 11.13
CA ARG A 232 9.67 2.52 10.85
C ARG A 232 10.30 3.48 11.86
N ARG A 233 9.67 4.61 12.15
CA ARG A 233 10.14 5.57 13.16
C ARG A 233 10.23 4.98 14.55
N ALA A 234 9.38 4.01 14.86
CA ALA A 234 9.39 3.30 16.14
C ALA A 234 10.38 2.14 16.21
N ASP A 235 11.19 1.89 15.17
CA ASP A 235 12.04 0.70 15.01
C ASP A 235 11.30 -0.65 15.13
N ALA A 236 10.00 -0.66 14.93
CA ALA A 236 9.21 -1.89 14.89
C ALA A 236 9.55 -2.73 13.65
N VAL A 237 9.94 -2.06 12.56
CA VAL A 237 10.51 -2.63 11.35
C VAL A 237 11.73 -1.81 10.92
N ARG A 238 12.83 -2.47 10.53
CA ARG A 238 14.12 -1.83 10.20
C ARG A 238 14.58 -2.11 8.78
N HIS A 239 14.29 -3.29 8.28
CA HIS A 239 14.90 -3.82 7.06
C HIS A 239 13.91 -3.85 5.89
N THR A 240 12.63 -4.10 6.17
CA THR A 240 11.63 -4.31 5.15
C THR A 240 10.33 -3.54 5.40
N LEU A 241 9.41 -3.62 4.48
CA LEU A 241 8.01 -3.24 4.67
C LEU A 241 7.16 -4.51 4.81
N ILE A 242 6.26 -4.54 5.78
CA ILE A 242 5.26 -5.60 5.92
C ILE A 242 3.93 -5.13 5.30
N PRO A 243 3.39 -5.80 4.26
CA PRO A 243 2.30 -5.29 3.45
C PRO A 243 0.93 -5.48 4.13
N ILE A 244 0.61 -4.65 5.10
CA ILE A 244 -0.62 -4.72 5.93
C ILE A 244 -1.87 -4.51 5.06
N SER A 245 -1.80 -3.67 4.03
CA SER A 245 -2.92 -3.43 3.12
C SER A 245 -3.39 -4.68 2.38
N THR A 246 -2.54 -5.72 2.26
CA THR A 246 -2.96 -7.00 1.66
C THR A 246 -4.06 -7.68 2.46
N VAL A 247 -4.01 -7.56 3.78
CA VAL A 247 -5.01 -8.11 4.69
C VAL A 247 -6.27 -7.24 4.69
N PHE A 248 -6.13 -5.91 4.73
CA PHE A 248 -7.26 -4.98 4.60
C PHE A 248 -8.02 -5.17 3.29
N ALA A 249 -7.31 -5.28 2.15
CA ALA A 249 -7.90 -5.54 0.84
C ALA A 249 -8.58 -6.91 0.76
N GLY A 250 -8.14 -7.87 1.57
CA GLY A 250 -8.76 -9.21 1.68
C GLY A 250 -10.14 -9.17 2.32
N ASN A 251 -10.41 -8.23 3.22
CA ASN A 251 -11.70 -8.01 3.85
C ASN A 251 -11.93 -6.51 4.12
N VAL A 252 -12.27 -5.78 3.05
CA VAL A 252 -12.50 -4.32 3.11
C VAL A 252 -13.62 -3.96 4.08
N ASN A 253 -14.67 -4.78 4.18
CA ASN A 253 -15.76 -4.52 5.12
C ASN A 253 -15.31 -4.58 6.58
N ALA A 254 -14.49 -5.56 6.95
CA ALA A 254 -13.92 -5.63 8.31
C ALA A 254 -13.00 -4.43 8.61
N TYR A 255 -12.17 -4.03 7.64
CA TYR A 255 -11.32 -2.84 7.75
C TYR A 255 -12.16 -1.56 7.98
N ILE A 256 -13.21 -1.36 7.18
CA ILE A 256 -14.13 -0.22 7.34
C ILE A 256 -14.85 -0.27 8.68
N SER A 257 -15.32 -1.46 9.11
CA SER A 257 -15.95 -1.63 10.42
C SER A 257 -15.00 -1.25 11.56
N GLY A 258 -13.72 -1.60 11.48
CA GLY A 258 -12.71 -1.19 12.44
C GLY A 258 -12.52 0.32 12.52
N LEU A 259 -12.45 1.01 11.37
CA LEU A 259 -12.39 2.49 11.33
C LEU A 259 -13.65 3.13 11.92
N ASN A 260 -14.82 2.50 11.76
CA ASN A 260 -16.05 2.98 12.38
C ASN A 260 -16.06 2.78 13.89
N ALA A 261 -15.52 1.65 14.37
CA ALA A 261 -15.35 1.40 15.81
C ALA A 261 -14.47 2.49 16.46
N TYR A 262 -13.38 2.89 15.81
CA TYR A 262 -12.54 4.01 16.26
C TYR A 262 -13.32 5.32 16.44
N ARG A 263 -14.30 5.60 15.57
CA ARG A 263 -15.10 6.84 15.59
C ARG A 263 -16.28 6.79 16.54
N ALA A 264 -16.70 5.60 16.95
CA ALA A 264 -17.94 5.42 17.73
C ALA A 264 -17.75 5.87 19.18
N GLU A 265 -17.41 4.96 20.06
CA GLU A 265 -17.21 5.23 21.48
C GLU A 265 -15.83 4.76 21.91
N LEU A 266 -15.29 5.37 22.98
CA LEU A 266 -13.97 4.99 23.51
C LEU A 266 -13.90 3.48 23.86
N SER A 267 -15.04 2.91 24.28
CA SER A 267 -15.19 1.48 24.54
C SER A 267 -14.97 0.60 23.31
N MET A 268 -15.09 1.15 22.10
CA MET A 268 -14.91 0.42 20.84
C MET A 268 -13.50 0.59 20.24
N LEU A 269 -12.65 1.41 20.86
CA LEU A 269 -11.27 1.58 20.42
C LEU A 269 -10.51 0.24 20.46
N ASP A 270 -10.74 -0.57 21.49
CA ASP A 270 -10.11 -1.89 21.63
C ASP A 270 -10.40 -2.80 20.45
N GLU A 271 -11.62 -2.76 19.90
CA GLU A 271 -12.00 -3.55 18.72
C GLU A 271 -11.16 -3.16 17.49
N TRP A 272 -10.94 -1.86 17.30
CA TRP A 272 -10.08 -1.38 16.22
C TRP A 272 -8.62 -1.81 16.44
N ILE A 273 -8.08 -1.66 17.63
CA ILE A 273 -6.70 -2.05 17.96
C ILE A 273 -6.50 -3.55 17.75
N ILE A 274 -7.42 -4.38 18.21
CA ILE A 274 -7.38 -5.84 18.00
C ILE A 274 -7.42 -6.17 16.50
N ALA A 275 -8.33 -5.57 15.75
CA ALA A 275 -8.46 -5.82 14.31
C ALA A 275 -7.20 -5.40 13.54
N PHE A 276 -6.62 -4.25 13.89
CA PHE A 276 -5.38 -3.76 13.29
C PHE A 276 -4.17 -4.65 13.66
N ALA A 277 -4.06 -5.05 14.91
CA ALA A 277 -3.01 -5.95 15.40
C ALA A 277 -3.06 -7.31 14.68
N GLN A 278 -4.23 -7.92 14.60
CA GLN A 278 -4.44 -9.18 13.88
C GLN A 278 -4.12 -9.06 12.39
N ALA A 279 -4.47 -7.94 11.76
CA ALA A 279 -4.10 -7.68 10.37
C ALA A 279 -2.58 -7.56 10.19
N THR A 280 -1.90 -6.89 11.13
CA THR A 280 -0.44 -6.74 11.15
C THR A 280 0.25 -8.09 11.32
N GLU A 281 -0.19 -8.90 12.27
CA GLU A 281 0.32 -10.26 12.51
C GLU A 281 0.18 -11.15 11.27
N LYS A 282 -1.02 -11.16 10.67
CA LYS A 282 -1.29 -11.94 9.45
C LYS A 282 -0.44 -11.47 8.28
N ALA A 283 -0.27 -10.16 8.09
CA ALA A 283 0.58 -9.61 7.04
C ALA A 283 2.05 -10.00 7.24
N ALA A 284 2.52 -9.99 8.48
CA ALA A 284 3.87 -10.41 8.83
C ALA A 284 4.12 -11.90 8.53
N ALA A 285 3.18 -12.77 8.90
CA ALA A 285 3.23 -14.20 8.56
C ALA A 285 3.26 -14.45 7.05
N ASN A 286 2.41 -13.74 6.30
CA ASN A 286 2.37 -13.83 4.83
C ASN A 286 3.68 -13.35 4.18
N ALA A 287 4.32 -12.30 4.72
CA ALA A 287 5.60 -11.82 4.22
C ALA A 287 6.72 -12.87 4.40
N VAL A 288 6.75 -13.56 5.54
CA VAL A 288 7.69 -14.67 5.78
C VAL A 288 7.44 -15.82 4.81
N GLU A 289 6.18 -16.21 4.60
CA GLU A 289 5.83 -17.26 3.65
C GLU A 289 6.24 -16.89 2.21
N LEU A 290 5.97 -15.65 1.78
CA LEU A 290 6.40 -15.15 0.47
C LEU A 290 7.92 -15.20 0.33
N ALA A 291 8.66 -14.81 1.37
CA ALA A 291 10.13 -14.88 1.38
C ALA A 291 10.65 -16.31 1.20
N GLN A 292 10.00 -17.29 1.82
CA GLN A 292 10.35 -18.70 1.66
C GLN A 292 10.08 -19.18 0.24
N ARG A 293 8.90 -18.90 -0.30
CA ARG A 293 8.52 -19.26 -1.67
C ARG A 293 9.43 -18.63 -2.73
N VAL A 294 9.86 -17.37 -2.53
CA VAL A 294 10.83 -16.70 -3.41
C VAL A 294 12.17 -17.45 -3.39
N ALA A 295 12.68 -17.81 -2.19
CA ALA A 295 13.93 -18.54 -2.08
C ALA A 295 13.88 -19.93 -2.73
N GLU A 296 12.76 -20.64 -2.60
CA GLU A 296 12.54 -21.93 -3.28
C GLU A 296 12.48 -21.75 -4.81
N LEU A 297 11.85 -20.68 -5.28
CA LEU A 297 11.79 -20.36 -6.69
C LEU A 297 13.16 -20.01 -7.27
N ASP A 298 14.00 -19.25 -6.55
CA ASP A 298 15.38 -18.94 -6.96
C ASP A 298 16.19 -20.21 -7.22
N ILE A 299 16.12 -21.17 -6.30
CA ILE A 299 16.81 -22.48 -6.42
C ILE A 299 16.27 -23.26 -7.62
N THR A 300 14.95 -23.28 -7.77
CA THR A 300 14.27 -24.02 -8.85
C THR A 300 14.65 -23.45 -10.21
N LEU A 301 14.57 -22.13 -10.40
CA LEU A 301 14.90 -21.47 -11.66
C LEU A 301 16.37 -21.66 -12.05
N LEU A 302 17.28 -21.60 -11.08
CA LEU A 302 18.69 -21.88 -11.36
C LEU A 302 18.92 -23.33 -11.79
N SER A 303 18.24 -24.29 -11.17
CA SER A 303 18.34 -25.71 -11.51
C SER A 303 17.78 -26.02 -12.89
N GLU A 304 16.60 -25.47 -13.22
CA GLU A 304 15.96 -25.58 -14.53
C GLU A 304 16.85 -24.95 -15.63
N PHE A 305 17.45 -23.78 -15.35
CA PHE A 305 18.36 -23.13 -16.27
C PHE A 305 19.62 -23.99 -16.56
N ILE A 306 20.22 -24.60 -15.53
CA ILE A 306 21.37 -25.51 -15.70
C ILE A 306 20.97 -26.75 -16.50
N ALA A 307 19.80 -27.32 -16.27
CA ALA A 307 19.27 -28.46 -17.00
C ALA A 307 19.08 -28.15 -18.50
N SER A 308 18.44 -27.02 -18.81
CA SER A 308 18.25 -26.54 -20.19
C SER A 308 19.57 -26.36 -20.93
N ARG A 309 20.58 -25.78 -20.28
CA ARG A 309 21.94 -25.65 -20.86
C ARG A 309 22.57 -27.01 -21.15
N LYS A 310 22.39 -27.97 -20.26
CA LYS A 310 22.91 -29.34 -20.44
C LYS A 310 22.25 -30.01 -21.64
N GLU A 311 20.94 -29.91 -21.77
CA GLU A 311 20.17 -30.44 -22.90
C GLU A 311 20.58 -29.77 -24.22
N ALA A 312 20.87 -28.46 -24.22
CA ALA A 312 21.39 -27.75 -25.37
C ALA A 312 22.89 -28.01 -25.68
N GLY A 313 23.56 -28.93 -24.94
CA GLY A 313 24.96 -29.27 -25.13
C GLY A 313 25.96 -28.19 -24.74
N VAL A 314 25.56 -27.21 -23.94
CA VAL A 314 26.45 -26.09 -23.53
C VAL A 314 27.41 -26.57 -22.45
N VAL A 315 28.73 -26.38 -22.68
CA VAL A 315 29.79 -26.78 -21.73
C VAL A 315 30.56 -25.54 -21.28
N PRO A 316 30.68 -25.27 -19.97
CA PRO A 316 30.03 -25.95 -18.86
C PRO A 316 28.53 -25.63 -18.78
N SER A 317 27.69 -26.60 -18.39
CA SER A 317 26.25 -26.37 -18.22
C SER A 317 25.97 -25.40 -17.07
N ARG A 318 26.74 -25.47 -15.98
CA ARG A 318 26.68 -24.47 -14.90
C ARG A 318 27.40 -23.19 -15.33
N PRO A 319 26.70 -22.04 -15.41
CA PRO A 319 27.32 -20.79 -15.80
C PRO A 319 28.30 -20.30 -14.75
N ARG A 320 29.29 -19.47 -15.16
CA ARG A 320 30.22 -18.82 -14.23
C ARG A 320 29.45 -17.84 -13.34
N LYS A 321 29.86 -17.67 -12.07
CA LYS A 321 29.23 -16.76 -11.11
C LYS A 321 29.05 -15.32 -11.62
N GLY A 322 29.93 -14.81 -12.47
CA GLY A 322 29.85 -13.46 -13.06
C GLY A 322 29.12 -13.40 -14.41
N ALA A 323 28.52 -14.49 -14.90
CA ALA A 323 27.79 -14.48 -16.15
C ALA A 323 26.53 -13.59 -16.04
N VAL A 324 26.20 -12.87 -17.13
CA VAL A 324 25.04 -11.96 -17.18
C VAL A 324 23.74 -12.69 -16.84
N THR A 325 23.58 -13.92 -17.29
CA THR A 325 22.43 -14.78 -16.97
C THR A 325 22.29 -15.05 -15.47
N VAL A 326 23.40 -15.26 -14.74
CA VAL A 326 23.39 -15.45 -13.29
C VAL A 326 23.03 -14.14 -12.58
N LYS A 327 23.64 -13.03 -13.00
CA LYS A 327 23.31 -11.71 -12.44
C LYS A 327 21.85 -11.35 -12.66
N ILE A 328 21.28 -11.69 -13.81
CA ILE A 328 19.84 -11.51 -14.06
C ILE A 328 19.03 -12.37 -13.10
N LEU A 329 19.30 -13.68 -12.97
CA LEU A 329 18.60 -14.60 -12.09
C LEU A 329 18.58 -14.07 -10.63
N GLU A 330 19.72 -13.57 -10.14
CA GLU A 330 19.86 -13.02 -8.79
C GLU A 330 19.00 -11.76 -8.54
N THR A 331 18.55 -11.07 -9.61
CA THR A 331 17.79 -9.81 -9.50
C THR A 331 16.32 -9.92 -9.88
N LEU A 332 15.86 -11.08 -10.40
CA LEU A 332 14.50 -11.24 -10.94
C LEU A 332 13.38 -10.99 -9.94
N ALA A 333 13.60 -11.32 -8.67
CA ALA A 333 12.61 -11.06 -7.62
C ALA A 333 12.33 -9.55 -7.46
N ALA A 334 13.36 -8.70 -7.57
CA ALA A 334 13.20 -7.25 -7.49
C ALA A 334 12.73 -6.63 -8.81
N GLU A 335 13.30 -7.11 -9.90
CA GLU A 335 13.08 -6.58 -11.25
C GLU A 335 12.52 -7.68 -12.16
N PRO A 336 11.26 -8.05 -12.00
CA PRO A 336 10.66 -9.13 -12.77
C PRO A 336 10.32 -8.75 -14.22
N VAL A 337 10.58 -7.49 -14.61
CA VAL A 337 10.42 -7.00 -15.99
C VAL A 337 11.73 -6.40 -16.45
N LEU A 338 12.24 -6.88 -17.59
CA LEU A 338 13.51 -6.47 -18.15
C LEU A 338 13.35 -6.01 -19.60
N THR A 339 14.19 -5.06 -19.98
CA THR A 339 14.45 -4.71 -21.39
C THR A 339 15.92 -4.96 -21.71
N ALA A 340 16.29 -5.10 -22.98
CA ALA A 340 17.69 -5.21 -23.35
C ALA A 340 18.50 -3.97 -22.87
N GLU A 341 17.88 -2.80 -22.92
CA GLU A 341 18.50 -1.55 -22.47
C GLU A 341 18.73 -1.55 -20.95
N SER A 342 17.74 -1.99 -20.14
CA SER A 342 17.89 -2.06 -18.69
C SER A 342 18.99 -3.04 -18.27
N VAL A 343 19.10 -4.18 -18.97
CA VAL A 343 20.16 -5.16 -18.73
C VAL A 343 21.54 -4.60 -19.11
N CYS A 344 21.65 -3.88 -20.24
CA CYS A 344 22.89 -3.21 -20.64
C CYS A 344 23.33 -2.19 -19.59
N ALA A 345 22.43 -1.32 -19.16
CA ALA A 345 22.72 -0.25 -18.21
C ALA A 345 23.10 -0.80 -16.82
N ARG A 346 22.36 -1.80 -16.33
CA ARG A 346 22.58 -2.34 -15.00
C ARG A 346 23.85 -3.17 -14.84
N PHE A 347 24.15 -3.99 -15.85
CA PHE A 347 25.27 -4.94 -15.77
C PHE A 347 26.48 -4.53 -16.58
N GLU A 348 26.45 -3.33 -17.20
CA GLU A 348 27.53 -2.75 -17.99
C GLU A 348 27.98 -3.69 -19.14
N VAL A 349 27.01 -4.26 -19.88
CA VAL A 349 27.25 -5.22 -20.93
C VAL A 349 26.80 -4.70 -22.30
N SER A 350 27.37 -5.27 -23.38
CA SER A 350 26.97 -4.92 -24.74
C SER A 350 25.52 -5.36 -25.03
N PRO A 351 24.82 -4.69 -25.96
CA PRO A 351 23.48 -5.09 -26.41
C PRO A 351 23.42 -6.55 -26.90
N ALA A 352 24.45 -7.02 -27.56
CA ALA A 352 24.56 -8.41 -28.02
C ALA A 352 24.66 -9.40 -26.87
N ALA A 353 25.40 -9.04 -25.79
CA ALA A 353 25.50 -9.88 -24.61
C ALA A 353 24.18 -9.90 -23.79
N ALA A 354 23.53 -8.75 -23.64
CA ALA A 354 22.22 -8.63 -22.99
C ALA A 354 21.17 -9.47 -23.72
N HIS A 355 21.09 -9.34 -25.05
CA HIS A 355 20.12 -10.07 -25.87
C HIS A 355 20.35 -11.59 -25.81
N ARG A 356 21.60 -12.06 -25.87
CA ARG A 356 21.93 -13.48 -25.71
C ARG A 356 21.50 -14.01 -24.35
N ALA A 357 21.78 -13.29 -23.27
CA ALA A 357 21.40 -13.71 -21.93
C ALA A 357 19.87 -13.79 -21.76
N LEU A 358 19.14 -12.80 -22.26
CA LEU A 358 17.68 -12.77 -22.23
C LEU A 358 17.05 -13.90 -23.06
N THR A 359 17.64 -14.22 -24.24
CA THR A 359 17.20 -15.31 -25.08
C THR A 359 17.46 -16.65 -24.40
N GLU A 360 18.66 -16.86 -23.86
CA GLU A 360 19.02 -18.10 -23.15
C GLU A 360 18.10 -18.37 -21.96
N LEU A 361 17.76 -17.36 -21.18
CA LEU A 361 16.81 -17.47 -20.05
C LEU A 361 15.36 -17.68 -20.55
N THR A 362 15.02 -17.19 -21.72
CA THR A 362 13.70 -17.43 -22.34
C THR A 362 13.59 -18.88 -22.83
N ASP A 363 14.62 -19.39 -23.51
CA ASP A 363 14.67 -20.76 -24.00
C ASP A 363 14.63 -21.77 -22.85
N ALA A 364 15.19 -21.40 -21.71
CA ALA A 364 15.11 -22.17 -20.46
C ALA A 364 13.76 -22.04 -19.70
N GLY A 365 12.79 -21.26 -20.20
CA GLY A 365 11.50 -21.06 -19.55
C GLY A 365 11.54 -20.19 -18.29
N VAL A 366 12.65 -19.55 -17.99
CA VAL A 366 12.79 -18.61 -16.85
C VAL A 366 12.09 -17.30 -17.12
N LEU A 367 12.19 -16.79 -18.35
CA LEU A 367 11.59 -15.55 -18.81
C LEU A 367 10.57 -15.79 -19.91
N SER A 368 9.54 -14.97 -19.94
CA SER A 368 8.57 -14.91 -21.04
C SER A 368 8.76 -13.62 -21.84
N ARG A 369 8.73 -13.71 -23.18
CA ARG A 369 8.75 -12.51 -24.03
C ARG A 369 7.37 -11.89 -24.09
N THR A 370 7.27 -10.61 -23.86
CA THR A 370 6.04 -9.86 -24.00
C THR A 370 6.27 -8.52 -24.69
N LYS A 371 5.22 -7.92 -25.20
CA LYS A 371 5.28 -6.57 -25.76
C LYS A 371 4.68 -5.58 -24.77
N ASP A 372 5.13 -4.34 -24.84
CA ASP A 372 4.53 -3.25 -24.11
C ASP A 372 3.02 -3.11 -24.47
N PRO A 373 2.23 -2.40 -23.69
CA PRO A 373 0.80 -2.20 -23.94
C PRO A 373 0.50 -1.54 -25.32
N ARG A 374 1.49 -0.87 -25.93
CA ARG A 374 1.39 -0.26 -27.28
C ARG A 374 1.92 -1.16 -28.39
N GLY A 375 2.43 -2.36 -28.04
CA GLY A 375 2.99 -3.32 -28.99
C GLY A 375 4.32 -2.92 -29.62
N LYS A 376 4.96 -1.85 -29.12
CA LYS A 376 6.17 -1.25 -29.71
C LYS A 376 7.47 -1.73 -29.08
N LEU A 377 7.49 -1.89 -27.76
CA LEU A 377 8.68 -2.29 -27.01
C LEU A 377 8.61 -3.75 -26.63
N LEU A 378 9.69 -4.47 -26.85
CA LEU A 378 9.87 -5.84 -26.38
C LEU A 378 10.41 -5.82 -24.96
N CYS A 379 9.76 -6.54 -24.06
CA CYS A 379 10.26 -6.78 -22.71
C CYS A 379 10.19 -8.27 -22.37
N TRP A 380 10.92 -8.64 -21.34
CA TRP A 380 10.97 -9.99 -20.78
C TRP A 380 10.41 -9.95 -19.37
N THR A 381 9.56 -10.90 -19.02
CA THR A 381 8.89 -10.97 -17.73
C THR A 381 9.20 -12.28 -17.02
N ALA A 382 9.52 -12.21 -15.74
CA ALA A 382 9.67 -13.34 -14.83
C ALA A 382 8.32 -13.65 -14.19
N ASP A 383 7.42 -14.24 -14.98
CA ASP A 383 6.00 -14.40 -14.62
C ASP A 383 5.82 -15.20 -13.31
N ARG A 384 6.68 -16.16 -13.02
CA ARG A 384 6.60 -16.98 -11.79
C ARG A 384 6.74 -16.16 -10.50
N TYR A 385 7.59 -15.11 -10.47
CA TYR A 385 7.66 -14.18 -9.32
C TYR A 385 6.42 -13.30 -9.23
N LEU A 386 5.91 -12.83 -10.35
CA LEU A 386 4.69 -12.02 -10.39
C LEU A 386 3.45 -12.80 -9.94
N ASP A 387 3.41 -14.09 -10.27
CA ASP A 387 2.35 -15.00 -9.84
C ASP A 387 2.40 -15.28 -8.33
N LEU A 388 3.59 -15.34 -7.70
CA LEU A 388 3.70 -15.46 -6.24
C LEU A 388 3.03 -14.30 -5.52
N VAL A 389 3.25 -13.07 -5.98
CA VAL A 389 2.57 -11.88 -5.42
C VAL A 389 1.05 -12.00 -5.59
N ALA A 390 0.61 -12.36 -6.80
CA ALA A 390 -0.82 -12.51 -7.09
C ALA A 390 -1.49 -13.61 -6.23
N LEU A 391 -0.78 -14.69 -5.93
CA LEU A 391 -1.27 -15.77 -5.06
C LEU A 391 -1.40 -15.30 -3.61
N THR A 392 -0.41 -14.58 -3.08
CA THR A 392 -0.46 -14.01 -1.72
C THR A 392 -1.62 -13.03 -1.56
N GLU A 393 -1.88 -12.20 -2.57
CA GLU A 393 -3.04 -11.30 -2.57
C GLU A 393 -4.37 -12.06 -2.58
N ARG A 394 -4.46 -13.17 -3.32
CA ARG A 394 -5.67 -14.01 -3.39
C ARG A 394 -5.93 -14.80 -2.12
N SER A 395 -4.89 -15.32 -1.46
CA SER A 395 -5.03 -16.10 -0.23
C SER A 395 -5.58 -15.28 0.94
N ASN A 396 -5.42 -13.97 0.92
CA ASN A 396 -5.98 -13.06 1.91
C ASN A 396 -7.47 -12.78 1.73
N ARG A 397 -8.04 -13.10 0.56
CA ARG A 397 -9.47 -12.86 0.31
C ARG A 397 -10.29 -13.90 1.04
N VAL A 398 -11.19 -13.45 1.89
CA VAL A 398 -12.17 -14.32 2.53
C VAL A 398 -13.03 -14.92 1.42
N GLY A 399 -13.02 -16.25 1.28
CA GLY A 399 -13.84 -16.97 0.32
C GLY A 399 -15.32 -16.78 0.64
N GLY A 400 -15.99 -15.92 -0.08
CA GLY A 400 -17.40 -15.67 0.11
C GLY A 400 -17.90 -14.53 -0.78
N GLY A 401 -18.41 -14.89 -1.97
CA GLY A 401 -19.14 -13.99 -2.85
C GLY A 401 -18.24 -13.25 -3.84
N ASP A 402 -18.65 -13.33 -5.07
CA ASP A 402 -18.10 -12.57 -6.19
C ASP A 402 -18.10 -11.06 -5.88
N THR A 403 -16.96 -10.56 -5.40
CA THR A 403 -16.76 -9.11 -5.17
C THR A 403 -16.54 -8.34 -6.47
N GLN A 404 -16.65 -9.00 -7.63
CA GLN A 404 -16.48 -8.35 -8.94
C GLN A 404 -17.58 -7.34 -9.27
N GLY A 405 -18.72 -7.36 -8.56
CA GLY A 405 -19.85 -6.49 -8.80
C GLY A 405 -20.02 -5.31 -7.85
N GLN A 406 -19.39 -5.31 -6.69
CA GLN A 406 -19.47 -4.18 -5.77
C GLN A 406 -18.41 -3.15 -6.11
N LYS A 407 -18.85 -2.00 -6.65
CA LYS A 407 -18.04 -0.77 -6.57
C LYS A 407 -17.75 -0.55 -5.10
N VAL A 408 -16.47 -0.71 -4.70
CA VAL A 408 -16.02 -0.25 -3.39
C VAL A 408 -16.27 1.24 -3.38
N ARG A 409 -17.34 1.65 -2.72
CA ARG A 409 -17.65 3.07 -2.52
C ARG A 409 -16.65 3.55 -1.49
N GLY A 410 -15.86 4.54 -1.86
CA GLY A 410 -14.73 5.02 -1.08
C GLY A 410 -15.12 5.42 0.35
N GLY A 411 -14.35 4.97 1.30
CA GLY A 411 -14.34 5.36 2.69
C GLY A 411 -15.33 4.64 3.60
N PRO A 412 -15.12 4.77 4.91
CA PRO A 412 -15.95 4.13 5.93
C PRO A 412 -17.31 4.79 6.04
N PRO A 413 -18.40 4.03 6.33
CA PRO A 413 -19.70 4.59 6.59
C PRO A 413 -19.71 5.50 7.84
N ALA A 414 -20.62 6.45 7.86
CA ALA A 414 -20.85 7.27 9.05
C ALA A 414 -21.31 6.39 10.24
N PRO A 415 -20.90 6.71 11.46
CA PRO A 415 -21.43 6.05 12.65
C PRO A 415 -22.97 6.20 12.69
N GLU A 416 -23.65 5.13 13.10
CA GLU A 416 -25.10 5.16 13.22
C GLU A 416 -25.53 6.29 14.17
N ARG A 417 -26.53 7.06 13.74
CA ARG A 417 -27.13 8.09 14.58
C ARG A 417 -27.88 7.40 15.73
N LYS A 418 -27.48 7.64 16.97
CA LYS A 418 -28.31 7.36 18.14
C LYS A 418 -29.45 8.34 18.23
#